data_d351b506444bda760451735d00aaf8fa
#
_entry.id   d351b506444bda760451735d00aaf8fa
#
_cell.length_a   1.000
_cell.length_b   1.000
_cell.length_c   1.000
_cell.angle_alpha   90.00
_cell.angle_beta   90.00
_cell.angle_gamma   90.00
#
_symmetry.space_group_name_H-M   'P 1'
#
loop_
_entity.id
_entity.type
_entity.pdbx_description
1 polymer ?
#
loop_
_entity_poly.entity_id
_entity_poly.type
_entity_poly.pdbx_seq_one_letter_code
_entity_poly.pdbx_strand_id
1 'polypeptide(L)'
;NLAGSGCIRANGGAGYWDGFAGPGGGGGRGAVTLTGADSFGSVAIQAYGGEYPGPTYDGAAGSVYLRTQGQGASEGLLVVDNGGRSPNRTTDISSNVTGTAVGSVIIRNNANLQVNSNQSVTVGGNWSNTAAFTALSNSLVTLSGTGTAAVFGSHTFERFVCTNGGKTVQFSVGHTNGVMKVLKLTGESGNRLLLRSVSPGQLWLLKADADAVQTVDWVDVQDSDARPGVAISALNTVGSNTYNWSFAAAGVTNAWV
;
A
#
# COMPACT_ATOMS: atom_id res chain seq x y z
N ASN A 1 -12.85 19.42 -18.27
CA ASN A 1 -11.43 19.22 -18.53
C ASN A 1 -10.60 20.11 -17.63
N LEU A 2 -9.57 19.52 -17.01
CA LEU A 2 -8.53 20.29 -16.33
C LEU A 2 -7.46 20.62 -17.38
N ALA A 3 -7.17 21.90 -17.60
CA ALA A 3 -6.23 22.35 -18.62
C ALA A 3 -5.32 23.46 -18.09
N GLY A 4 -4.13 23.57 -18.69
CA GLY A 4 -3.12 24.56 -18.30
C GLY A 4 -2.04 23.96 -17.39
N SER A 5 -1.13 24.83 -16.90
CA SER A 5 0.02 24.50 -16.04
C SER A 5 -0.09 25.06 -14.62
N GLY A 6 -1.31 25.35 -14.17
CA GLY A 6 -1.56 25.86 -12.82
C GLY A 6 -1.39 24.84 -11.72
N CYS A 7 -1.73 25.25 -10.49
CA CYS A 7 -1.65 24.38 -9.32
C CYS A 7 -2.92 24.47 -8.48
N ILE A 8 -3.46 23.31 -8.08
CA ILE A 8 -4.51 23.18 -7.06
C ILE A 8 -3.79 22.81 -5.76
N ARG A 9 -3.93 23.61 -4.70
CA ARG A 9 -3.21 23.45 -3.45
C ARG A 9 -4.15 23.35 -2.27
N ALA A 10 -3.88 22.34 -1.41
CA ALA A 10 -4.42 22.23 -0.06
C ALA A 10 -3.26 22.09 0.94
N ASN A 11 -2.21 22.90 0.76
CA ASN A 11 -1.01 22.85 1.58
C ASN A 11 -1.27 23.44 2.98
N GLY A 12 -0.55 22.94 3.98
CA GLY A 12 -0.51 23.52 5.30
C GLY A 12 0.18 24.88 5.33
N GLY A 13 -0.20 25.74 6.27
CA GLY A 13 0.49 27.01 6.51
C GLY A 13 1.91 26.80 7.04
N ALA A 14 2.83 27.67 6.65
CA ALA A 14 4.20 27.63 7.16
C ALA A 14 4.24 27.87 8.68
N GLY A 15 5.15 27.20 9.36
CA GLY A 15 5.48 27.49 10.74
C GLY A 15 6.30 28.76 10.85
N TYR A 16 6.41 29.28 12.07
CA TYR A 16 7.13 30.51 12.34
C TYR A 16 8.11 30.35 13.52
N TRP A 17 9.25 31.05 13.44
CA TRP A 17 10.26 31.09 14.51
C TRP A 17 10.53 32.56 14.91
N ASP A 18 10.04 32.95 16.07
CA ASP A 18 10.33 34.26 16.68
C ASP A 18 10.72 34.14 18.17
N GLY A 19 11.29 32.98 18.53
CA GLY A 19 11.59 32.62 19.93
C GLY A 19 10.51 31.72 20.55
N PHE A 20 9.32 31.59 19.92
CA PHE A 20 8.27 30.60 20.24
C PHE A 20 7.96 29.81 18.98
N ALA A 21 8.50 28.58 18.89
CA ALA A 21 8.37 27.75 17.71
C ALA A 21 6.91 27.30 17.45
N GLY A 22 6.34 27.73 16.35
CA GLY A 22 5.11 27.17 15.81
C GLY A 22 5.41 26.18 14.69
N PRO A 23 5.04 24.91 14.80
CA PRO A 23 5.26 23.92 13.73
C PRO A 23 4.50 24.28 12.46
N GLY A 24 4.91 23.74 11.31
CA GLY A 24 4.15 23.80 10.08
C GLY A 24 2.78 23.14 10.22
N GLY A 25 1.75 23.72 9.63
CA GLY A 25 0.41 23.15 9.60
C GLY A 25 0.35 21.86 8.75
N GLY A 26 -0.54 20.94 9.09
CA GLY A 26 -0.77 19.76 8.24
C GLY A 26 -1.36 20.14 6.88
N GLY A 27 -1.05 19.39 5.84
CA GLY A 27 -1.71 19.48 4.54
C GLY A 27 -3.19 19.10 4.64
N GLY A 28 -4.00 19.71 3.82
CA GLY A 28 -5.44 19.42 3.74
C GLY A 28 -5.75 18.17 2.93
N ARG A 29 -7.01 17.98 2.64
CA ARG A 29 -7.50 16.89 1.78
C ARG A 29 -8.10 17.48 0.51
N GLY A 30 -7.74 16.93 -0.63
CA GLY A 30 -8.26 17.30 -1.93
C GLY A 30 -8.79 16.09 -2.69
N ALA A 31 -9.95 16.23 -3.33
CA ALA A 31 -10.43 15.25 -4.28
C ALA A 31 -10.72 15.96 -5.61
N VAL A 32 -10.14 15.45 -6.69
CA VAL A 32 -10.37 15.96 -8.04
C VAL A 32 -10.91 14.84 -8.91
N THR A 33 -12.13 15.00 -9.37
CA THR A 33 -12.79 14.06 -10.29
C THR A 33 -12.99 14.73 -11.64
N LEU A 34 -12.47 14.11 -12.68
CA LEU A 34 -12.72 14.52 -14.06
C LEU A 34 -13.99 13.83 -14.57
N THR A 35 -14.91 14.60 -15.13
CA THR A 35 -16.17 14.10 -15.68
C THR A 35 -16.19 14.08 -17.22
N GLY A 36 -15.14 14.57 -17.86
CA GLY A 36 -15.03 14.68 -19.31
C GLY A 36 -13.61 14.46 -19.83
N ALA A 37 -12.72 13.84 -19.05
CA ALA A 37 -11.35 13.56 -19.47
C ALA A 37 -10.72 12.43 -18.67
N ASP A 38 -9.69 11.80 -19.25
CA ASP A 38 -8.90 10.72 -18.65
C ASP A 38 -7.48 11.16 -18.23
N SER A 39 -7.21 12.46 -18.27
CA SER A 39 -5.89 13.02 -17.91
C SER A 39 -6.05 14.33 -17.14
N PHE A 40 -5.23 14.48 -16.11
CA PHE A 40 -5.12 15.74 -15.33
C PHE A 40 -4.20 16.76 -16.01
N GLY A 41 -3.67 16.46 -17.21
CA GLY A 41 -2.75 17.33 -17.94
C GLY A 41 -1.49 17.63 -17.13
N SER A 42 -1.04 18.88 -17.21
CA SER A 42 0.15 19.39 -16.47
C SER A 42 -0.21 20.19 -15.22
N VAL A 43 -1.46 20.12 -14.75
CA VAL A 43 -1.87 20.79 -13.50
C VAL A 43 -1.29 20.06 -12.29
N ALA A 44 -0.52 20.77 -11.46
CA ALA A 44 -0.02 20.24 -10.21
C ALA A 44 -1.13 20.21 -9.15
N ILE A 45 -1.31 19.06 -8.47
CA ILE A 45 -2.31 18.94 -7.40
C ILE A 45 -1.57 18.51 -6.14
N GLN A 46 -1.63 19.33 -5.08
CA GLN A 46 -0.75 19.26 -3.93
C GLN A 46 -1.52 19.41 -2.61
N ALA A 47 -1.09 18.63 -1.60
CA ALA A 47 -1.55 18.75 -0.23
C ALA A 47 -0.36 18.55 0.74
N TYR A 48 0.70 19.32 0.54
CA TYR A 48 1.92 19.22 1.36
C TYR A 48 1.68 19.79 2.77
N GLY A 49 2.40 19.28 3.76
CA GLY A 49 2.51 19.95 5.05
C GLY A 49 3.14 21.34 4.91
N GLY A 50 2.95 22.20 5.87
CA GLY A 50 3.61 23.50 5.94
C GLY A 50 5.10 23.35 6.31
N GLU A 51 5.94 24.18 5.76
CA GLU A 51 7.37 24.25 6.13
C GLU A 51 7.55 24.89 7.50
N TYR A 52 8.55 24.41 8.23
CA TYR A 52 9.04 25.03 9.43
C TYR A 52 10.50 25.49 9.20
N PRO A 53 10.92 26.66 9.68
CA PRO A 53 12.29 27.14 9.47
C PRO A 53 13.41 26.32 10.14
N GLY A 54 13.09 25.22 10.82
CA GLY A 54 14.02 24.29 11.48
C GLY A 54 13.83 22.84 11.00
N PRO A 55 14.70 21.91 11.40
CA PRO A 55 14.85 20.63 10.70
C PRO A 55 13.80 19.54 11.01
N THR A 56 12.82 19.75 11.91
CA THR A 56 12.00 18.60 12.40
C THR A 56 10.54 18.88 12.71
N TYR A 57 10.00 20.03 12.35
CA TYR A 57 8.64 20.42 12.70
C TYR A 57 7.78 20.81 11.50
N ASP A 58 8.12 20.28 10.32
CA ASP A 58 7.25 20.41 9.15
C ASP A 58 5.90 19.74 9.41
N GLY A 59 4.86 20.25 8.81
CA GLY A 59 3.55 19.63 8.85
C GLY A 59 3.53 18.28 8.12
N ALA A 60 2.65 17.39 8.54
CA ALA A 60 2.39 16.15 7.80
C ALA A 60 1.77 16.45 6.44
N ALA A 61 2.00 15.57 5.47
CA ALA A 61 1.26 15.60 4.22
C ALA A 61 -0.25 15.52 4.47
N GLY A 62 -1.00 16.13 3.60
CA GLY A 62 -2.41 15.81 3.43
C GLY A 62 -2.60 14.66 2.45
N SER A 63 -3.79 14.49 1.93
CA SER A 63 -4.10 13.48 0.93
C SER A 63 -4.80 14.09 -0.29
N VAL A 64 -4.44 13.58 -1.47
CA VAL A 64 -5.07 13.93 -2.74
C VAL A 64 -5.67 12.68 -3.35
N TYR A 65 -6.96 12.73 -3.67
CA TYR A 65 -7.64 11.67 -4.41
C TYR A 65 -7.94 12.13 -5.84
N LEU A 66 -7.46 11.39 -6.82
CA LEU A 66 -7.55 11.70 -8.23
C LEU A 66 -8.36 10.64 -8.95
N ARG A 67 -9.42 11.05 -9.64
CA ARG A 67 -10.27 10.14 -10.41
C ARG A 67 -10.54 10.70 -11.80
N THR A 68 -10.36 9.86 -12.82
CA THR A 68 -10.70 10.18 -14.22
C THR A 68 -12.13 9.78 -14.56
N GLN A 69 -12.62 10.17 -15.73
CA GLN A 69 -14.00 9.94 -16.18
C GLN A 69 -14.37 8.46 -16.20
N GLY A 70 -13.46 7.56 -16.66
CA GLY A 70 -13.73 6.14 -16.80
C GLY A 70 -13.68 5.34 -15.49
N GLN A 71 -13.33 5.97 -14.37
CA GLN A 71 -13.11 5.30 -13.08
C GLN A 71 -14.33 5.40 -12.17
N GLY A 72 -14.66 4.30 -11.48
CA GLY A 72 -15.63 4.26 -10.39
C GLY A 72 -15.14 5.01 -9.14
N ALA A 73 -16.02 5.16 -8.15
CA ALA A 73 -15.73 5.95 -6.95
C ALA A 73 -14.55 5.42 -6.11
N SER A 74 -14.25 4.12 -6.18
CA SER A 74 -13.15 3.44 -5.48
C SER A 74 -11.96 3.10 -6.38
N GLU A 75 -11.90 3.60 -7.62
CA GLU A 75 -10.87 3.22 -8.60
C GLU A 75 -9.84 4.33 -8.84
N GLY A 76 -9.98 5.47 -8.19
CA GLY A 76 -9.06 6.59 -8.29
C GLY A 76 -7.73 6.35 -7.57
N LEU A 77 -6.81 7.27 -7.76
CA LEU A 77 -5.47 7.27 -7.18
C LEU A 77 -5.45 8.09 -5.88
N LEU A 78 -5.06 7.47 -4.77
CA LEU A 78 -4.72 8.17 -3.54
C LEU A 78 -3.23 8.54 -3.55
N VAL A 79 -2.93 9.82 -3.42
CA VAL A 79 -1.56 10.35 -3.31
C VAL A 79 -1.37 10.96 -1.94
N VAL A 80 -0.32 10.53 -1.24
CA VAL A 80 0.19 11.11 0.00
C VAL A 80 1.63 11.53 -0.28
N ASP A 81 1.84 12.83 -0.44
CA ASP A 81 3.09 13.44 -0.89
C ASP A 81 3.41 14.65 -0.02
N ASN A 82 4.59 14.70 0.57
CA ASN A 82 4.97 15.83 1.43
C ASN A 82 5.92 16.83 0.76
N GLY A 83 6.17 16.69 -0.54
CA GLY A 83 7.02 17.62 -1.29
C GLY A 83 8.46 17.69 -0.77
N GLY A 84 8.97 16.62 -0.13
CA GLY A 84 10.32 16.55 0.43
C GLY A 84 10.44 17.13 1.86
N ARG A 85 9.37 17.66 2.45
CA ARG A 85 9.35 18.15 3.83
C ARG A 85 9.51 17.02 4.82
N SER A 86 10.09 17.29 5.99
CA SER A 86 10.40 16.29 7.03
C SER A 86 9.42 16.40 8.21
N PRO A 87 8.24 15.76 8.12
CA PRO A 87 7.24 15.84 9.17
C PRO A 87 7.61 14.96 10.36
N ASN A 88 7.15 15.36 11.55
CA ASN A 88 7.14 14.49 12.72
C ASN A 88 5.74 13.90 13.01
N ARG A 89 4.82 14.01 12.07
CA ARG A 89 3.44 13.53 12.14
C ARG A 89 3.08 12.73 10.89
N THR A 90 1.98 12.00 10.99
CA THR A 90 1.47 11.09 9.97
C THR A 90 0.24 11.66 9.27
N THR A 91 -0.04 11.14 8.09
CA THR A 91 -1.31 11.30 7.38
C THR A 91 -2.19 10.11 7.73
N ASP A 92 -3.25 10.32 8.48
CA ASP A 92 -3.98 9.23 9.11
C ASP A 92 -5.22 8.79 8.32
N ILE A 93 -5.34 7.48 8.09
CA ILE A 93 -6.61 6.82 7.83
C ILE A 93 -7.22 6.45 9.18
N SER A 94 -8.13 7.27 9.65
CA SER A 94 -8.77 7.16 10.96
C SER A 94 -10.27 6.91 10.83
N SER A 95 -10.97 6.68 11.93
CA SER A 95 -12.38 6.27 11.94
C SER A 95 -13.35 7.27 11.29
N ASN A 96 -12.93 8.51 11.09
CA ASN A 96 -13.71 9.53 10.38
C ASN A 96 -13.52 9.49 8.85
N VAL A 97 -12.66 8.59 8.33
CA VAL A 97 -12.49 8.37 6.88
C VAL A 97 -13.37 7.22 6.46
N THR A 98 -14.46 7.50 5.76
CA THR A 98 -15.47 6.50 5.38
C THR A 98 -15.21 5.85 4.02
N GLY A 99 -14.50 6.52 3.11
CA GLY A 99 -14.14 6.00 1.79
C GLY A 99 -12.69 5.51 1.77
N THR A 100 -12.45 4.26 2.17
CA THR A 100 -11.10 3.67 2.26
C THR A 100 -10.76 2.69 1.15
N ALA A 101 -11.63 2.57 0.13
CA ALA A 101 -11.37 1.80 -1.08
C ALA A 101 -10.87 2.73 -2.19
N VAL A 102 -9.73 2.38 -2.78
CA VAL A 102 -9.06 3.17 -3.84
C VAL A 102 -8.52 2.25 -4.94
N GLY A 103 -8.33 2.80 -6.13
CA GLY A 103 -7.70 2.08 -7.23
C GLY A 103 -6.21 1.85 -6.97
N SER A 104 -5.48 2.89 -6.64
CA SER A 104 -4.04 2.78 -6.34
C SER A 104 -3.62 3.76 -5.24
N VAL A 105 -2.46 3.49 -4.62
CA VAL A 105 -1.86 4.33 -3.58
C VAL A 105 -0.44 4.72 -3.97
N ILE A 106 -0.08 5.99 -3.79
CA ILE A 106 1.30 6.49 -3.87
C ILE A 106 1.63 7.23 -2.57
N ILE A 107 2.73 6.82 -1.92
CA ILE A 107 3.30 7.46 -0.73
C ILE A 107 4.74 7.85 -1.08
N ARG A 108 5.06 9.14 -1.04
CA ARG A 108 6.36 9.63 -1.51
C ARG A 108 6.80 10.93 -0.83
N ASN A 109 8.06 11.31 -1.11
CA ASN A 109 8.63 12.61 -0.72
C ASN A 109 8.48 12.90 0.77
N ASN A 110 8.97 11.99 1.62
CA ASN A 110 8.94 12.06 3.08
C ASN A 110 7.53 12.04 3.69
N ALA A 111 6.50 11.67 2.95
CA ALA A 111 5.19 11.44 3.55
C ALA A 111 5.20 10.19 4.43
N ASN A 112 4.33 10.15 5.43
CA ASN A 112 4.05 8.95 6.21
C ASN A 112 2.53 8.71 6.24
N LEU A 113 2.07 7.70 5.51
CA LEU A 113 0.68 7.26 5.59
C LEU A 113 0.52 6.29 6.77
N GLN A 114 -0.38 6.58 7.68
CA GLN A 114 -0.72 5.71 8.80
C GLN A 114 -2.13 5.16 8.65
N VAL A 115 -2.28 3.84 8.78
CA VAL A 115 -3.58 3.20 8.95
C VAL A 115 -3.78 2.96 10.45
N ASN A 116 -4.73 3.68 11.03
CA ASN A 116 -4.97 3.66 12.47
C ASN A 116 -5.55 2.33 12.93
N SER A 117 -5.53 2.10 14.23
CA SER A 117 -6.02 0.87 14.84
C SER A 117 -7.47 0.58 14.43
N ASN A 118 -7.72 -0.68 14.05
CA ASN A 118 -9.03 -1.16 13.57
C ASN A 118 -9.53 -0.49 12.28
N GLN A 119 -8.66 0.21 11.54
CA GLN A 119 -9.00 0.79 10.25
C GLN A 119 -8.50 -0.09 9.10
N SER A 120 -9.06 0.12 7.92
CA SER A 120 -8.70 -0.66 6.73
C SER A 120 -8.54 0.22 5.50
N VAL A 121 -7.69 -0.23 4.58
CA VAL A 121 -7.58 0.32 3.23
C VAL A 121 -7.70 -0.83 2.24
N THR A 122 -8.55 -0.66 1.24
CA THR A 122 -8.70 -1.61 0.13
C THR A 122 -8.14 -0.99 -1.14
N VAL A 123 -7.23 -1.71 -1.82
CA VAL A 123 -6.53 -1.22 -3.01
C VAL A 123 -6.77 -2.19 -4.17
N GLY A 124 -7.37 -1.71 -5.25
CA GLY A 124 -7.65 -2.51 -6.43
C GLY A 124 -6.44 -2.76 -7.33
N GLY A 125 -5.54 -1.79 -7.42
CA GLY A 125 -4.36 -1.75 -8.26
C GLY A 125 -3.06 -1.62 -7.47
N ASN A 126 -2.22 -0.65 -7.84
CA ASN A 126 -0.86 -0.54 -7.34
C ASN A 126 -0.77 0.08 -5.94
N TRP A 127 0.19 -0.43 -5.16
CA TRP A 127 0.65 0.16 -3.91
C TRP A 127 2.11 0.58 -4.10
N SER A 128 2.39 1.86 -4.13
CA SER A 128 3.75 2.40 -4.28
C SER A 128 4.14 3.22 -3.05
N ASN A 129 5.21 2.80 -2.36
CA ASN A 129 5.73 3.49 -1.19
C ASN A 129 7.23 3.71 -1.32
N THR A 130 7.64 4.94 -1.54
CA THR A 130 9.04 5.38 -1.53
C THR A 130 9.37 6.28 -0.34
N ALA A 131 8.49 6.33 0.66
CA ALA A 131 8.63 7.13 1.86
C ALA A 131 8.32 6.28 3.11
N ALA A 132 7.32 6.60 3.93
CA ALA A 132 6.99 5.83 5.12
C ALA A 132 5.54 5.36 5.14
N PHE A 133 5.34 4.15 5.66
CA PHE A 133 4.03 3.58 5.94
C PHE A 133 4.00 3.04 7.36
N THR A 134 2.96 3.37 8.11
CA THR A 134 2.76 2.92 9.49
C THR A 134 1.44 2.17 9.60
N ALA A 135 1.49 0.95 10.08
CA ALA A 135 0.32 0.13 10.38
C ALA A 135 0.15 -0.01 11.88
N LEU A 136 -0.96 0.47 12.45
CA LEU A 136 -1.26 0.31 13.86
C LEU A 136 -2.04 -0.98 14.13
N SER A 137 -2.20 -1.32 15.41
CA SER A 137 -2.82 -2.58 15.85
C SER A 137 -4.16 -2.86 15.15
N ASN A 138 -4.30 -4.07 14.63
CA ASN A 138 -5.48 -4.54 13.92
C ASN A 138 -5.84 -3.74 12.66
N SER A 139 -4.92 -2.93 12.13
CA SER A 139 -5.10 -2.30 10.82
C SER A 139 -5.01 -3.32 9.69
N LEU A 140 -5.71 -3.06 8.59
CA LEU A 140 -5.81 -4.01 7.48
C LEU A 140 -5.54 -3.32 6.14
N VAL A 141 -4.67 -3.91 5.35
CA VAL A 141 -4.54 -3.60 3.93
C VAL A 141 -5.02 -4.80 3.11
N THR A 142 -5.98 -4.56 2.24
CA THR A 142 -6.53 -5.57 1.33
C THR A 142 -6.21 -5.20 -0.12
N LEU A 143 -5.59 -6.13 -0.87
CA LEU A 143 -5.54 -6.03 -2.32
C LEU A 143 -6.76 -6.71 -2.92
N SER A 144 -7.53 -5.97 -3.72
CA SER A 144 -8.79 -6.42 -4.33
C SER A 144 -8.73 -6.42 -5.85
N GLY A 145 -9.82 -6.87 -6.49
CA GLY A 145 -9.91 -6.94 -7.95
C GLY A 145 -9.08 -8.07 -8.56
N THR A 146 -9.21 -8.29 -9.87
CA THR A 146 -8.61 -9.42 -10.60
C THR A 146 -7.43 -9.05 -11.49
N GLY A 147 -7.17 -7.78 -11.71
CA GLY A 147 -6.05 -7.32 -12.55
C GLY A 147 -4.67 -7.48 -11.89
N THR A 148 -3.64 -7.06 -12.61
CA THR A 148 -2.28 -6.98 -12.07
C THR A 148 -2.13 -5.77 -11.15
N ALA A 149 -1.50 -5.97 -10.01
CA ALA A 149 -1.13 -4.93 -9.05
C ALA A 149 0.36 -5.02 -8.73
N ALA A 150 1.06 -3.89 -8.75
CA ALA A 150 2.45 -3.80 -8.31
C ALA A 150 2.50 -3.29 -6.86
N VAL A 151 3.28 -3.97 -6.02
CA VAL A 151 3.61 -3.56 -4.65
C VAL A 151 5.08 -3.13 -4.66
N PHE A 152 5.30 -1.83 -4.58
CA PHE A 152 6.61 -1.22 -4.69
C PHE A 152 7.06 -0.58 -3.37
N GLY A 153 8.32 -0.82 -3.01
CA GLY A 153 8.95 -0.30 -1.79
C GLY A 153 8.95 -1.31 -0.63
N SER A 154 9.58 -0.92 0.47
CA SER A 154 9.59 -1.70 1.72
C SER A 154 8.54 -1.18 2.68
N HIS A 155 7.78 -2.08 3.27
CA HIS A 155 6.75 -1.74 4.25
C HIS A 155 6.42 -2.93 5.15
N THR A 156 5.79 -2.63 6.27
CA THR A 156 5.30 -3.65 7.18
C THR A 156 3.81 -3.42 7.42
N PHE A 157 3.01 -4.41 7.08
CA PHE A 157 1.57 -4.44 7.33
C PHE A 157 1.29 -5.11 8.67
N GLU A 158 0.29 -4.66 9.39
CA GLU A 158 -0.24 -5.41 10.55
C GLU A 158 -0.99 -6.64 10.05
N ARG A 159 -1.92 -6.44 9.11
CA ARG A 159 -2.68 -7.49 8.42
C ARG A 159 -2.67 -7.22 6.92
N PHE A 160 -2.28 -8.21 6.15
CA PHE A 160 -2.24 -8.13 4.69
C PHE A 160 -3.06 -9.24 4.05
N VAL A 161 -4.03 -8.86 3.23
CA VAL A 161 -5.02 -9.77 2.67
C VAL A 161 -5.12 -9.59 1.15
N CYS A 162 -5.07 -10.70 0.42
CA CYS A 162 -5.45 -10.80 -0.99
C CYS A 162 -6.13 -12.15 -1.22
N THR A 163 -7.42 -12.14 -1.53
CA THR A 163 -8.24 -13.35 -1.65
C THR A 163 -8.90 -13.49 -3.02
N ASN A 164 -8.28 -12.93 -4.05
CA ASN A 164 -8.82 -12.91 -5.40
C ASN A 164 -8.08 -13.89 -6.30
N GLY A 165 -8.73 -14.97 -6.70
CA GLY A 165 -8.23 -15.84 -7.75
C GLY A 165 -8.02 -15.07 -9.07
N GLY A 166 -7.00 -15.47 -9.84
CA GLY A 166 -6.63 -14.82 -11.10
C GLY A 166 -5.95 -13.46 -10.96
N LYS A 167 -5.89 -12.87 -9.76
CA LYS A 167 -5.11 -11.65 -9.54
C LYS A 167 -3.61 -11.94 -9.61
N THR A 168 -2.88 -11.05 -10.25
CA THR A 168 -1.41 -11.04 -10.21
C THR A 168 -0.92 -9.94 -9.29
N VAL A 169 -0.14 -10.28 -8.27
CA VAL A 169 0.56 -9.32 -7.43
C VAL A 169 2.05 -9.38 -7.73
N GLN A 170 2.60 -8.26 -8.19
CA GLN A 170 4.02 -8.12 -8.51
C GLN A 170 4.73 -7.32 -7.42
N PHE A 171 5.79 -7.89 -6.85
CA PHE A 171 6.58 -7.24 -5.81
C PHE A 171 7.91 -6.72 -6.35
N SER A 172 8.33 -5.55 -5.88
CA SER A 172 9.62 -4.97 -6.26
C SER A 172 10.79 -5.76 -5.69
N VAL A 173 11.85 -5.87 -6.49
CA VAL A 173 13.09 -6.58 -6.14
C VAL A 173 13.81 -5.88 -4.99
N GLY A 174 14.38 -6.66 -4.07
CA GLY A 174 15.21 -6.14 -2.97
C GLY A 174 14.45 -5.40 -1.88
N HIS A 175 13.13 -5.29 -1.99
CA HIS A 175 12.30 -4.65 -0.97
C HIS A 175 11.59 -5.69 -0.11
N THR A 176 11.51 -5.42 1.20
CA THR A 176 10.89 -6.32 2.16
C THR A 176 9.44 -5.96 2.41
N ASN A 177 8.57 -6.93 2.19
CA ASN A 177 7.15 -6.85 2.53
C ASN A 177 6.92 -7.60 3.85
N GLY A 178 6.86 -6.86 4.96
CA GLY A 178 6.63 -7.39 6.30
C GLY A 178 5.15 -7.59 6.61
N VAL A 179 4.80 -8.62 7.37
CA VAL A 179 3.46 -8.87 7.90
C VAL A 179 3.56 -9.28 9.36
N MET A 180 2.97 -8.49 10.26
CA MET A 180 3.10 -8.69 11.70
C MET A 180 2.11 -9.70 12.27
N LYS A 181 0.83 -9.67 11.85
CA LYS A 181 -0.21 -10.46 12.53
C LYS A 181 -1.04 -11.37 11.64
N VAL A 182 -1.40 -10.95 10.42
CA VAL A 182 -2.20 -11.79 9.53
C VAL A 182 -1.70 -11.68 8.11
N LEU A 183 -1.26 -12.80 7.56
CA LEU A 183 -0.97 -12.99 6.15
C LEU A 183 -2.04 -13.90 5.54
N LYS A 184 -2.93 -13.33 4.71
CA LYS A 184 -3.94 -14.13 4.02
C LYS A 184 -3.84 -13.94 2.51
N LEU A 185 -3.36 -14.96 1.82
CA LEU A 185 -3.16 -14.99 0.38
C LEU A 185 -3.87 -16.21 -0.17
N THR A 186 -5.02 -16.04 -0.81
CA THR A 186 -5.82 -17.17 -1.28
C THR A 186 -6.32 -16.93 -2.69
N GLY A 187 -6.08 -17.90 -3.53
CA GLY A 187 -6.76 -18.05 -4.81
C GLY A 187 -7.88 -19.08 -4.71
N GLU A 188 -8.20 -19.72 -5.82
CA GLU A 188 -9.23 -20.76 -5.95
C GLU A 188 -8.68 -21.92 -6.78
N SER A 189 -9.31 -23.09 -6.65
CA SER A 189 -9.00 -24.25 -7.50
C SER A 189 -9.21 -23.87 -8.97
N GLY A 190 -8.17 -24.08 -9.78
CA GLY A 190 -8.19 -23.69 -11.20
C GLY A 190 -7.99 -22.19 -11.48
N ASN A 191 -7.98 -21.34 -10.46
CA ASN A 191 -7.83 -19.89 -10.59
C ASN A 191 -6.95 -19.33 -9.46
N ARG A 192 -5.64 -19.58 -9.53
CA ARG A 192 -4.67 -19.25 -8.48
C ARG A 192 -4.45 -17.74 -8.36
N LEU A 193 -4.16 -17.29 -7.15
CA LEU A 193 -3.52 -16.00 -6.92
C LEU A 193 -2.05 -16.09 -7.37
N LEU A 194 -1.60 -15.18 -8.21
CA LEU A 194 -0.25 -15.18 -8.77
C LEU A 194 0.62 -14.18 -8.02
N LEU A 195 1.70 -14.65 -7.39
CA LEU A 195 2.70 -13.80 -6.73
C LEU A 195 3.98 -13.82 -7.55
N ARG A 196 4.45 -12.67 -7.97
CA ARG A 196 5.55 -12.53 -8.94
C ARG A 196 6.53 -11.45 -8.50
N SER A 197 7.74 -11.54 -9.01
CA SER A 197 8.66 -10.41 -9.04
C SER A 197 8.31 -9.46 -10.19
N VAL A 198 8.50 -8.16 -10.02
CA VAL A 198 8.46 -7.20 -11.16
C VAL A 198 9.58 -7.47 -12.17
N SER A 199 10.65 -8.16 -11.77
CA SER A 199 11.78 -8.56 -12.61
C SER A 199 11.93 -10.08 -12.51
N PRO A 200 11.45 -10.86 -13.50
CA PRO A 200 11.51 -12.31 -13.46
C PRO A 200 12.92 -12.84 -13.20
N GLY A 201 13.05 -13.83 -12.31
CA GLY A 201 14.31 -14.40 -11.87
C GLY A 201 15.02 -13.63 -10.74
N GLN A 202 14.55 -12.45 -10.38
CA GLN A 202 15.08 -11.67 -9.26
C GLN A 202 14.15 -11.78 -8.05
N LEU A 203 14.73 -12.01 -6.87
CA LEU A 203 13.97 -12.28 -5.66
C LEU A 203 13.32 -11.02 -5.08
N TRP A 204 12.05 -11.15 -4.70
CA TRP A 204 11.36 -10.22 -3.80
C TRP A 204 11.26 -10.84 -2.41
N LEU A 205 11.19 -10.01 -1.37
CA LEU A 205 11.28 -10.47 0.01
C LEU A 205 9.92 -10.42 0.71
N LEU A 206 9.57 -11.51 1.39
CA LEU A 206 8.41 -11.60 2.29
C LEU A 206 8.89 -11.91 3.70
N LYS A 207 8.43 -11.14 4.67
CA LYS A 207 8.74 -11.37 6.08
C LYS A 207 7.44 -11.55 6.86
N ALA A 208 7.07 -12.76 7.19
CA ALA A 208 6.04 -13.01 8.20
C ALA A 208 6.69 -13.06 9.60
N ASP A 209 6.14 -12.34 10.55
CA ASP A 209 6.61 -12.38 11.95
C ASP A 209 6.21 -13.72 12.60
N ALA A 210 6.88 -14.08 13.71
CA ALA A 210 6.75 -15.41 14.32
C ALA A 210 5.33 -15.74 14.81
N ASP A 211 4.57 -14.74 15.20
CA ASP A 211 3.20 -14.86 15.66
C ASP A 211 2.15 -14.47 14.59
N ALA A 212 2.58 -14.29 13.35
CA ALA A 212 1.67 -14.02 12.24
C ALA A 212 0.85 -15.26 11.88
N VAL A 213 -0.47 -15.12 11.94
CA VAL A 213 -1.40 -16.16 11.44
C VAL A 213 -1.34 -16.18 9.93
N GLN A 214 -0.99 -17.31 9.36
CA GLN A 214 -0.85 -17.51 7.93
C GLN A 214 -2.03 -18.31 7.37
N THR A 215 -2.62 -17.83 6.28
CA THR A 215 -3.57 -18.55 5.44
C THR A 215 -3.14 -18.37 4.00
N VAL A 216 -2.39 -19.33 3.48
CA VAL A 216 -1.88 -19.28 2.10
C VAL A 216 -2.37 -20.52 1.37
N ASP A 217 -3.25 -20.33 0.39
CA ASP A 217 -3.92 -21.43 -0.30
C ASP A 217 -4.22 -21.09 -1.76
N TRP A 218 -4.07 -22.07 -2.65
CA TRP A 218 -4.28 -21.88 -4.08
C TRP A 218 -3.48 -20.70 -4.67
N VAL A 219 -2.21 -20.60 -4.32
CA VAL A 219 -1.29 -19.57 -4.82
C VAL A 219 -0.33 -20.20 -5.85
N ASP A 220 0.15 -19.40 -6.78
CA ASP A 220 1.31 -19.69 -7.62
C ASP A 220 2.36 -18.61 -7.34
N VAL A 221 3.45 -18.98 -6.67
CA VAL A 221 4.48 -18.06 -6.22
C VAL A 221 5.79 -18.27 -6.98
N GLN A 222 6.37 -17.18 -7.50
CA GLN A 222 7.67 -17.21 -8.17
C GLN A 222 8.60 -16.12 -7.65
N ASP A 223 9.89 -16.45 -7.61
CA ASP A 223 10.98 -15.54 -7.26
C ASP A 223 10.82 -14.91 -5.86
N SER A 224 10.41 -15.71 -4.86
CA SER A 224 10.13 -15.24 -3.50
C SER A 224 11.14 -15.76 -2.48
N ASP A 225 11.69 -14.86 -1.67
CA ASP A 225 12.51 -15.19 -0.52
C ASP A 225 11.81 -14.82 0.79
N ALA A 226 11.37 -15.82 1.54
CA ALA A 226 10.73 -15.64 2.85
C ALA A 226 11.70 -15.87 4.04
N ARG A 227 13.01 -15.99 3.81
CA ARG A 227 14.01 -16.15 4.88
C ARG A 227 14.13 -14.98 5.85
N PRO A 228 13.76 -13.72 5.51
CA PRO A 228 13.69 -12.65 6.50
C PRO A 228 12.72 -12.88 7.66
N GLY A 229 11.74 -13.79 7.49
CA GLY A 229 10.73 -14.13 8.50
C GLY A 229 10.66 -15.63 8.81
N VAL A 230 9.54 -16.04 9.39
CA VAL A 230 9.24 -17.48 9.56
C VAL A 230 8.85 -18.12 8.23
N ALA A 231 8.94 -19.45 8.16
CA ALA A 231 8.54 -20.19 6.97
C ALA A 231 7.07 -19.93 6.60
N ILE A 232 6.81 -19.77 5.30
CA ILE A 232 5.45 -19.62 4.80
C ILE A 232 4.87 -21.01 4.55
N SER A 233 3.85 -21.37 5.31
CA SER A 233 3.10 -22.62 5.13
C SER A 233 1.97 -22.42 4.13
N ALA A 234 2.00 -23.12 3.01
CA ALA A 234 1.08 -22.92 1.90
C ALA A 234 0.42 -24.23 1.47
N LEU A 235 -0.91 -24.22 1.35
CA LEU A 235 -1.72 -25.34 0.90
C LEU A 235 -2.05 -25.21 -0.60
N ASN A 236 -2.21 -26.33 -1.31
CA ASN A 236 -2.60 -26.35 -2.73
C ASN A 236 -1.83 -25.37 -3.62
N THR A 237 -0.65 -25.00 -3.20
CA THR A 237 0.17 -23.93 -3.77
C THR A 237 1.31 -24.54 -4.58
N VAL A 238 1.70 -23.87 -5.66
CA VAL A 238 2.89 -24.21 -6.44
C VAL A 238 3.90 -23.06 -6.35
N GLY A 239 5.18 -23.40 -6.44
CA GLY A 239 6.22 -22.39 -6.37
C GLY A 239 7.43 -22.74 -7.22
N SER A 240 8.13 -21.71 -7.68
CA SER A 240 9.42 -21.83 -8.36
C SER A 240 10.36 -20.71 -7.91
N ASN A 241 11.66 -21.00 -7.79
CA ASN A 241 12.66 -20.06 -7.28
C ASN A 241 12.22 -19.40 -5.95
N THR A 242 11.84 -20.26 -4.97
CA THR A 242 11.31 -19.82 -3.67
C THR A 242 12.17 -20.32 -2.53
N TYR A 243 12.34 -19.51 -1.49
CA TYR A 243 13.11 -19.83 -0.30
C TYR A 243 12.25 -19.65 0.94
N ASN A 244 12.36 -20.59 1.89
CA ASN A 244 11.62 -20.63 3.14
C ASN A 244 10.09 -20.71 2.96
N TRP A 245 9.65 -21.40 1.90
CA TRP A 245 8.26 -21.77 1.64
C TRP A 245 8.09 -23.27 1.84
N SER A 246 7.02 -23.69 2.50
CA SER A 246 6.61 -25.08 2.70
C SER A 246 5.30 -25.32 1.98
N PHE A 247 5.32 -26.20 0.97
CA PHE A 247 4.17 -26.49 0.13
C PHE A 247 3.55 -27.83 0.54
N ALA A 248 2.27 -27.83 0.92
CA ALA A 248 1.51 -29.04 1.19
C ALA A 248 0.34 -29.16 0.21
N ALA A 249 0.10 -30.36 -0.29
CA ALA A 249 -1.16 -30.68 -0.96
C ALA A 249 -2.26 -30.80 0.12
N ALA A 250 -3.51 -30.45 -0.21
CA ALA A 250 -4.64 -30.81 0.64
C ALA A 250 -4.60 -32.32 0.86
N GLY A 251 -4.49 -32.74 2.10
CA GLY A 251 -4.24 -34.14 2.44
C GLY A 251 -5.29 -35.02 1.83
N VAL A 252 -4.86 -36.01 1.04
CA VAL A 252 -5.56 -37.28 0.92
C VAL A 252 -5.45 -37.90 2.32
N THR A 253 -6.49 -37.77 3.14
CA THR A 253 -6.61 -38.62 4.32
C THR A 253 -6.70 -40.03 3.79
N ASN A 254 -5.56 -40.75 3.77
CA ASN A 254 -5.57 -42.19 3.59
C ASN A 254 -6.31 -42.77 4.81
N ALA A 255 -7.62 -42.91 4.70
CA ALA A 255 -8.35 -43.78 5.58
C ALA A 255 -7.86 -45.21 5.27
N TRP A 256 -6.97 -45.71 6.09
CA TRP A 256 -6.70 -47.14 6.13
C TRP A 256 -7.98 -47.82 6.64
N VAL A 257 -8.63 -48.55 5.76
CA VAL A 257 -9.67 -49.50 6.10
C VAL A 257 -9.01 -50.78 6.66
#